data_1b29216993acca49426c0b5de7d045f7
#
_entry.id   1b29216993acca49426c0b5de7d045f7
#
_cell.length_a   1.000
_cell.length_b   1.000
_cell.length_c   1.000
_cell.angle_alpha   90.00
_cell.angle_beta   90.00
_cell.angle_gamma   90.00
#
_symmetry.space_group_name_H-M   'P 1'
#
loop_
_entity.id
_entity.type
_entity.pdbx_description
1 polymer ?
#
loop_
_entity_poly.entity_id
_entity_poly.type
_entity_poly.pdbx_seq_one_letter_code
_entity_poly.pdbx_strand_id
1 'polypeptide(L)'
;MEINPYIRNIIIGCICFISMMLGMAITINTFRLIFIHNSKFKYYFEISVYPTIAIYIITISCIYLSPKIFKIIYYCLAILLSWYMYNLWAFIIYWILNLIVNLGTVINFILFILIGTVMTIYGSINDRLIKFDHKKIYCSKLSKNEIINIIHLTDLHLGACYDENYVKMLVEKILNYIKEKSIEIDFVVITGDLIDGNIRLTKEMLEPFNQIKSPIYYVAGNHEDYTWKDEAFYLIENNSNLTHMKNNVITYKNKINIIGVDYHFDSSISFNNLKHLLEGITNNYPNIFLYHTPLIRVDELRKYNIFLFLCGHIHGGQMFPFTLIGRCLSKKFIFEGLYQSNEIEPGEEHYAYCCSGTGTQGPCTRTFITPNIGVLTIEGKN
;
A
#
# COMPACT_ATOMS: atom_id res chain seq x y z
N MET A 1 8.43 -18.30 -20.12
CA MET A 1 7.67 -17.59 -21.18
C MET A 1 6.96 -16.45 -20.48
N GLU A 2 7.52 -15.25 -20.55
CA GLU A 2 6.91 -14.07 -19.91
C GLU A 2 5.63 -13.72 -20.66
N ILE A 3 4.52 -13.66 -19.94
CA ILE A 3 3.24 -13.25 -20.51
C ILE A 3 3.37 -11.75 -20.83
N ASN A 4 3.08 -11.39 -22.08
CA ASN A 4 3.07 -10.00 -22.52
C ASN A 4 2.31 -9.13 -21.50
N PRO A 5 2.89 -8.02 -21.00
CA PRO A 5 2.28 -7.16 -19.97
C PRO A 5 0.84 -6.74 -20.30
N TYR A 6 0.54 -6.49 -21.58
CA TYR A 6 -0.83 -6.21 -22.05
C TYR A 6 -1.79 -7.37 -21.80
N ILE A 7 -1.36 -8.62 -22.13
CA ILE A 7 -2.20 -9.82 -21.93
C ILE A 7 -2.40 -10.06 -20.44
N ARG A 8 -1.37 -9.86 -19.60
CA ARG A 8 -1.46 -9.97 -18.14
C ARG A 8 -2.47 -8.98 -17.56
N ASN A 9 -2.44 -7.71 -17.98
CA ASN A 9 -3.38 -6.69 -17.50
C ASN A 9 -4.82 -6.97 -17.94
N ILE A 10 -5.00 -7.48 -19.15
CA ILE A 10 -6.31 -7.96 -19.61
C ILE A 10 -6.79 -9.12 -18.74
N ILE A 11 -5.90 -10.08 -18.41
CA ILE A 11 -6.25 -11.21 -17.54
C ILE A 11 -6.62 -10.73 -16.14
N ILE A 12 -5.83 -9.83 -15.54
CA ILE A 12 -6.13 -9.25 -14.21
C ILE A 12 -7.45 -8.47 -14.26
N GLY A 13 -7.66 -7.64 -15.27
CA GLY A 13 -8.91 -6.92 -15.47
C GLY A 13 -10.11 -7.88 -15.64
N CYS A 14 -9.94 -8.97 -16.38
CA CYS A 14 -10.96 -10.01 -16.52
C CYS A 14 -11.25 -10.74 -15.20
N ILE A 15 -10.22 -11.05 -14.41
CA ILE A 15 -10.40 -11.68 -13.09
C ILE A 15 -11.15 -10.75 -12.15
N CYS A 16 -10.77 -9.48 -12.06
CA CYS A 16 -11.47 -8.47 -11.26
C CYS A 16 -12.93 -8.31 -11.73
N PHE A 17 -13.16 -8.28 -13.05
CA PHE A 17 -14.49 -8.19 -13.64
C PHE A 17 -15.34 -9.44 -13.32
N ILE A 18 -14.78 -10.65 -13.50
CA ILE A 18 -15.47 -11.91 -13.19
C ILE A 18 -15.80 -11.98 -11.70
N SER A 19 -14.88 -11.57 -10.81
CA SER A 19 -15.11 -11.51 -9.37
C SER A 19 -16.23 -10.52 -9.02
N MET A 20 -16.26 -9.36 -9.65
CA MET A 20 -17.32 -8.37 -9.50
C MET A 20 -18.65 -8.90 -10.01
N MET A 21 -18.69 -9.54 -11.17
CA MET A 21 -19.88 -10.14 -11.75
C MET A 21 -20.40 -11.31 -10.92
N LEU A 22 -19.50 -12.16 -10.42
CA LEU A 22 -19.87 -13.28 -9.54
C LEU A 22 -20.48 -12.76 -8.24
N GLY A 23 -19.87 -11.75 -7.65
CA GLY A 23 -20.41 -11.10 -6.47
C GLY A 23 -21.75 -10.42 -6.73
N MET A 24 -21.95 -9.69 -7.83
CA MET A 24 -23.25 -9.14 -8.24
C MET A 24 -24.29 -10.26 -8.43
N ALA A 25 -23.91 -11.36 -9.09
CA ALA A 25 -24.77 -12.51 -9.28
C ALA A 25 -25.16 -13.17 -7.96
N ILE A 26 -24.23 -13.30 -7.03
CA ILE A 26 -24.49 -13.79 -5.66
C ILE A 26 -25.45 -12.84 -4.94
N THR A 27 -25.21 -11.54 -4.97
CA THR A 27 -26.07 -10.53 -4.34
C THR A 27 -27.48 -10.54 -4.95
N ILE A 28 -27.59 -10.60 -6.28
CA ILE A 28 -28.87 -10.64 -7.00
C ILE A 28 -29.59 -11.97 -6.76
N ASN A 29 -28.90 -13.11 -6.75
CA ASN A 29 -29.51 -14.40 -6.44
C ASN A 29 -29.99 -14.48 -4.98
N THR A 30 -29.23 -13.88 -4.08
CA THR A 30 -29.65 -13.80 -2.67
C THR A 30 -30.85 -12.85 -2.50
N PHE A 31 -30.85 -11.73 -3.22
CA PHE A 31 -32.02 -10.86 -3.32
C PHE A 31 -33.23 -11.63 -3.85
N ARG A 32 -33.04 -12.49 -4.88
CA ARG A 32 -34.07 -13.37 -5.42
C ARG A 32 -34.63 -14.34 -4.36
N LEU A 33 -33.75 -15.01 -3.62
CA LEU A 33 -34.16 -15.97 -2.58
C LEU A 33 -34.92 -15.30 -1.44
N ILE A 34 -34.63 -14.02 -1.15
CA ILE A 34 -35.25 -13.27 -0.05
C ILE A 34 -36.57 -12.59 -0.50
N PHE A 35 -36.66 -12.06 -1.72
CA PHE A 35 -37.72 -11.14 -2.09
C PHE A 35 -38.66 -11.58 -3.23
N ILE A 36 -38.28 -12.56 -4.07
CA ILE A 36 -39.03 -12.79 -5.30
C ILE A 36 -39.29 -14.28 -5.56
N HIS A 37 -40.50 -14.69 -5.26
CA HIS A 37 -41.09 -15.94 -5.79
C HIS A 37 -41.61 -15.78 -7.22
N ASN A 38 -41.21 -14.72 -7.99
CA ASN A 38 -41.89 -14.33 -9.21
C ASN A 38 -40.95 -14.23 -10.44
N SER A 39 -41.51 -14.54 -11.62
CA SER A 39 -40.87 -14.69 -12.94
C SER A 39 -40.19 -13.43 -13.55
N LYS A 40 -40.27 -12.28 -12.92
CA LYS A 40 -39.66 -11.00 -13.38
C LYS A 40 -38.16 -10.92 -13.11
N PHE A 41 -37.57 -11.92 -12.43
CA PHE A 41 -36.15 -11.90 -12.05
C PHE A 41 -35.19 -11.93 -13.22
N LYS A 42 -35.47 -12.69 -14.27
CA LYS A 42 -34.63 -12.74 -15.48
C LYS A 42 -34.44 -11.34 -16.06
N TYR A 43 -35.49 -10.55 -16.09
CA TYR A 43 -35.47 -9.17 -16.58
C TYR A 43 -34.58 -8.26 -15.71
N TYR A 44 -34.64 -8.34 -14.39
CA TYR A 44 -33.80 -7.52 -13.51
C TYR A 44 -32.33 -7.94 -13.54
N PHE A 45 -32.06 -9.24 -13.71
CA PHE A 45 -30.70 -9.74 -13.91
C PHE A 45 -30.09 -9.18 -15.20
N GLU A 46 -30.81 -9.26 -16.31
CA GLU A 46 -30.36 -8.74 -17.59
C GLU A 46 -30.13 -7.22 -17.55
N ILE A 47 -31.00 -6.45 -16.91
CA ILE A 47 -30.84 -4.99 -16.74
C ILE A 47 -29.58 -4.65 -15.90
N SER A 48 -29.19 -5.47 -14.96
CA SER A 48 -28.00 -5.19 -14.13
C SER A 48 -26.69 -5.64 -14.77
N VAL A 49 -26.70 -6.74 -15.53
CA VAL A 49 -25.50 -7.34 -16.15
C VAL A 49 -25.06 -6.56 -17.39
N TYR A 50 -25.99 -6.21 -18.28
CA TYR A 50 -25.63 -5.51 -19.52
C TYR A 50 -25.01 -4.12 -19.32
N PRO A 51 -25.51 -3.25 -18.43
CA PRO A 51 -24.84 -1.99 -18.14
C PRO A 51 -23.43 -2.18 -17.55
N THR A 52 -23.23 -3.20 -16.71
CA THR A 52 -21.91 -3.49 -16.13
C THR A 52 -20.92 -3.92 -17.20
N ILE A 53 -21.31 -4.79 -18.13
CA ILE A 53 -20.51 -5.17 -19.30
C ILE A 53 -20.21 -3.96 -20.18
N ALA A 54 -21.22 -3.13 -20.46
CA ALA A 54 -21.04 -1.92 -21.26
C ALA A 54 -20.07 -0.93 -20.60
N ILE A 55 -20.18 -0.70 -19.29
CA ILE A 55 -19.25 0.15 -18.53
C ILE A 55 -17.83 -0.41 -18.61
N TYR A 56 -17.66 -1.72 -18.49
CA TYR A 56 -16.35 -2.36 -18.60
C TYR A 56 -15.73 -2.19 -19.99
N ILE A 57 -16.51 -2.42 -21.05
CA ILE A 57 -16.06 -2.22 -22.43
C ILE A 57 -15.69 -0.74 -22.67
N ILE A 58 -16.51 0.20 -22.19
CA ILE A 58 -16.23 1.63 -22.28
C ILE A 58 -14.94 1.97 -21.54
N THR A 59 -14.73 1.42 -20.35
CA THR A 59 -13.50 1.66 -19.55
C THR A 59 -12.26 1.19 -20.31
N ILE A 60 -12.28 -0.02 -20.86
CA ILE A 60 -11.16 -0.52 -21.67
C ILE A 60 -10.93 0.35 -22.90
N SER A 61 -12.01 0.76 -23.57
CA SER A 61 -11.91 1.63 -24.74
C SER A 61 -11.36 3.02 -24.40
N CYS A 62 -11.67 3.55 -23.23
CA CYS A 62 -11.18 4.85 -22.77
C CYS A 62 -9.69 4.88 -22.45
N ILE A 63 -9.07 3.73 -22.13
CA ILE A 63 -7.60 3.62 -21.96
C ILE A 63 -6.88 4.12 -23.22
N TYR A 64 -7.45 3.87 -24.38
CA TYR A 64 -6.88 4.24 -25.68
C TYR A 64 -7.29 5.63 -26.19
N LEU A 65 -8.35 6.23 -25.62
CA LEU A 65 -8.93 7.46 -26.18
C LEU A 65 -8.48 8.74 -25.48
N SER A 66 -8.37 8.75 -24.15
CA SER A 66 -7.92 9.93 -23.38
C SER A 66 -7.48 9.57 -21.96
N PRO A 67 -6.24 9.88 -21.56
CA PRO A 67 -5.77 9.63 -20.20
C PRO A 67 -6.61 10.34 -19.11
N LYS A 68 -7.14 11.54 -19.39
CA LYS A 68 -7.99 12.28 -18.43
C LYS A 68 -9.34 11.59 -18.19
N ILE A 69 -10.00 11.16 -19.26
CA ILE A 69 -11.29 10.45 -19.18
C ILE A 69 -11.07 9.10 -18.48
N PHE A 70 -9.97 8.41 -18.80
CA PHE A 70 -9.64 7.15 -18.14
C PHE A 70 -9.47 7.31 -16.64
N LYS A 71 -8.75 8.33 -16.16
CA LYS A 71 -8.59 8.60 -14.71
C LYS A 71 -9.95 8.76 -14.02
N ILE A 72 -10.87 9.54 -14.60
CA ILE A 72 -12.21 9.77 -14.03
C ILE A 72 -13.00 8.47 -13.95
N ILE A 73 -13.06 7.72 -15.05
CA ILE A 73 -13.78 6.44 -15.10
C ILE A 73 -13.17 5.44 -14.13
N TYR A 74 -11.83 5.32 -14.10
CA TYR A 74 -11.14 4.44 -13.18
C TYR A 74 -11.48 4.78 -11.72
N TYR A 75 -11.43 6.06 -11.34
CA TYR A 75 -11.79 6.51 -10.00
C TYR A 75 -13.25 6.17 -9.64
N CYS A 76 -14.21 6.43 -10.54
CA CYS A 76 -15.61 6.07 -10.34
C CYS A 76 -15.79 4.56 -10.15
N LEU A 77 -15.10 3.74 -10.94
CA LEU A 77 -15.16 2.28 -10.82
C LEU A 77 -14.49 1.78 -9.53
N ALA A 78 -13.39 2.39 -9.11
CA ALA A 78 -12.74 2.08 -7.85
C ALA A 78 -13.66 2.34 -6.64
N ILE A 79 -14.39 3.47 -6.65
CA ILE A 79 -15.39 3.78 -5.61
C ILE A 79 -16.58 2.82 -5.67
N LEU A 80 -17.08 2.51 -6.87
CA LEU A 80 -18.17 1.55 -7.06
C LEU A 80 -17.76 0.15 -6.57
N LEU A 81 -16.53 -0.29 -6.84
CA LEU A 81 -16.00 -1.55 -6.34
C LEU A 81 -15.95 -1.56 -4.81
N SER A 82 -15.51 -0.46 -4.19
CA SER A 82 -15.52 -0.32 -2.73
C SER A 82 -16.92 -0.47 -2.16
N TRP A 83 -17.90 0.26 -2.73
CA TRP A 83 -19.30 0.20 -2.32
C TRP A 83 -19.85 -1.21 -2.42
N TYR A 84 -19.50 -1.90 -3.50
CA TYR A 84 -19.90 -3.27 -3.72
C TYR A 84 -19.31 -4.22 -2.67
N MET A 85 -18.01 -4.10 -2.38
CA MET A 85 -17.30 -4.93 -1.39
C MET A 85 -17.89 -4.74 0.01
N TYR A 86 -18.18 -3.50 0.43
CA TYR A 86 -18.78 -3.27 1.75
C TYR A 86 -20.22 -3.80 1.85
N ASN A 87 -21.01 -3.69 0.77
CA ASN A 87 -22.34 -4.28 0.74
C ASN A 87 -22.29 -5.81 0.80
N LEU A 88 -21.32 -6.45 0.15
CA LEU A 88 -21.12 -7.90 0.24
C LEU A 88 -20.81 -8.32 1.69
N TRP A 89 -19.90 -7.62 2.36
CA TRP A 89 -19.59 -7.94 3.77
C TRP A 89 -20.76 -7.65 4.71
N ALA A 90 -21.45 -6.55 4.53
CA ALA A 90 -22.66 -6.25 5.29
C ALA A 90 -23.71 -7.37 5.12
N PHE A 91 -23.87 -7.87 3.88
CA PHE A 91 -24.76 -8.98 3.57
C PHE A 91 -24.32 -10.29 4.26
N ILE A 92 -23.04 -10.65 4.22
CA ILE A 92 -22.52 -11.86 4.90
C ILE A 92 -22.79 -11.78 6.40
N ILE A 93 -22.51 -10.64 7.02
CA ILE A 93 -22.77 -10.42 8.46
C ILE A 93 -24.27 -10.58 8.77
N TYR A 94 -25.14 -9.99 7.97
CA TYR A 94 -26.57 -10.17 8.13
C TYR A 94 -26.98 -11.65 8.03
N TRP A 95 -26.53 -12.32 6.99
CA TRP A 95 -26.90 -13.71 6.79
C TRP A 95 -26.53 -14.55 8.02
N ILE A 96 -25.35 -14.35 8.60
CA ILE A 96 -24.93 -15.00 9.85
C ILE A 96 -25.83 -14.61 11.01
N LEU A 97 -26.14 -13.32 11.18
CA LEU A 97 -27.02 -12.85 12.26
C LEU A 97 -28.46 -13.39 12.11
N ASN A 98 -28.96 -13.49 10.89
CA ASN A 98 -30.30 -14.00 10.61
C ASN A 98 -30.46 -15.51 10.92
N LEU A 99 -29.36 -16.26 10.98
CA LEU A 99 -29.39 -17.66 11.50
C LEU A 99 -29.72 -17.71 13.00
N ILE A 100 -29.47 -16.63 13.73
CA ILE A 100 -29.64 -16.56 15.19
C ILE A 100 -30.91 -15.79 15.55
N VAL A 101 -31.16 -14.67 14.85
CA VAL A 101 -32.29 -13.77 15.11
C VAL A 101 -33.07 -13.56 13.82
N ASN A 102 -34.34 -13.92 13.78
CA ASN A 102 -35.18 -13.71 12.60
C ASN A 102 -35.43 -12.21 12.38
N LEU A 103 -34.59 -11.61 11.54
CA LEU A 103 -34.66 -10.20 11.19
C LEU A 103 -35.61 -10.02 9.97
N GLY A 104 -36.53 -9.05 10.02
CA GLY A 104 -37.45 -8.77 8.91
C GLY A 104 -36.71 -8.33 7.64
N THR A 105 -37.22 -8.71 6.46
CA THR A 105 -36.48 -8.66 5.19
C THR A 105 -36.27 -7.27 4.61
N VAL A 106 -37.27 -6.39 4.60
CA VAL A 106 -37.19 -5.08 3.93
C VAL A 106 -36.33 -4.09 4.68
N ILE A 107 -36.50 -3.98 5.98
CA ILE A 107 -35.71 -3.06 6.84
C ILE A 107 -34.23 -3.41 6.75
N ASN A 108 -33.91 -4.68 6.74
CA ASN A 108 -32.52 -5.15 6.68
C ASN A 108 -31.84 -4.86 5.36
N PHE A 109 -32.54 -4.97 4.24
CA PHE A 109 -32.00 -4.59 2.94
C PHE A 109 -31.64 -3.11 2.88
N ILE A 110 -32.51 -2.23 3.39
CA ILE A 110 -32.23 -0.79 3.47
C ILE A 110 -31.01 -0.53 4.36
N LEU A 111 -30.90 -1.20 5.51
CA LEU A 111 -29.76 -1.05 6.41
C LEU A 111 -28.45 -1.48 5.76
N PHE A 112 -28.47 -2.53 4.94
CA PHE A 112 -27.25 -2.97 4.23
C PHE A 112 -26.74 -1.92 3.27
N ILE A 113 -27.61 -1.45 2.36
CA ILE A 113 -27.25 -0.42 1.39
C ILE A 113 -26.74 0.83 2.12
N LEU A 114 -27.38 1.19 3.23
CA LEU A 114 -26.94 2.30 4.07
C LEU A 114 -25.56 2.06 4.66
N ILE A 115 -25.30 0.88 5.26
CA ILE A 115 -24.00 0.53 5.83
C ILE A 115 -22.92 0.57 4.75
N GLY A 116 -23.11 -0.10 3.61
CA GLY A 116 -22.15 -0.12 2.52
C GLY A 116 -21.88 1.30 1.97
N THR A 117 -22.91 2.14 1.87
CA THR A 117 -22.77 3.54 1.43
C THR A 117 -21.98 4.36 2.44
N VAL A 118 -22.31 4.28 3.73
CA VAL A 118 -21.60 4.99 4.82
C VAL A 118 -20.15 4.55 4.89
N MET A 119 -19.87 3.24 4.79
CA MET A 119 -18.51 2.71 4.79
C MET A 119 -17.70 3.17 3.58
N THR A 120 -18.32 3.26 2.41
CA THR A 120 -17.66 3.78 1.21
C THR A 120 -17.32 5.26 1.36
N ILE A 121 -18.28 6.07 1.79
CA ILE A 121 -18.05 7.52 2.01
C ILE A 121 -16.97 7.73 3.07
N TYR A 122 -17.08 7.05 4.21
CA TYR A 122 -16.06 7.10 5.27
C TYR A 122 -14.69 6.68 4.76
N GLY A 123 -14.61 5.54 4.04
CA GLY A 123 -13.37 5.01 3.52
C GLY A 123 -12.72 5.95 2.49
N SER A 124 -13.52 6.57 1.62
CA SER A 124 -13.02 7.52 0.61
C SER A 124 -12.51 8.81 1.23
N ILE A 125 -13.16 9.32 2.29
CA ILE A 125 -12.68 10.48 3.04
C ILE A 125 -11.40 10.12 3.79
N ASN A 126 -11.40 8.99 4.50
CA ASN A 126 -10.26 8.55 5.30
C ASN A 126 -9.01 8.27 4.45
N ASP A 127 -9.18 7.83 3.20
CA ASP A 127 -8.12 7.62 2.23
C ASP A 127 -7.30 8.90 1.92
N ARG A 128 -7.91 10.07 2.08
CA ARG A 128 -7.26 11.37 1.85
C ARG A 128 -6.65 11.99 3.12
N LEU A 129 -6.87 11.36 4.27
CA LEU A 129 -6.43 11.87 5.58
C LEU A 129 -5.06 11.32 5.99
N ILE A 130 -4.02 11.57 5.18
CA ILE A 130 -2.66 11.11 5.48
C ILE A 130 -2.19 11.65 6.83
N LYS A 131 -1.73 10.77 7.72
CA LYS A 131 -1.22 11.13 9.06
C LYS A 131 0.27 10.88 9.17
N PHE A 132 0.95 11.67 10.03
CA PHE A 132 2.32 11.35 10.44
C PHE A 132 2.29 10.36 11.60
N ASP A 133 2.99 9.26 11.45
CA ASP A 133 3.15 8.23 12.49
C ASP A 133 4.56 8.30 13.07
N HIS A 134 4.66 8.84 14.29
CA HIS A 134 5.93 9.08 14.97
C HIS A 134 6.37 7.87 15.76
N LYS A 135 7.60 7.43 15.53
CA LYS A 135 8.23 6.37 16.31
C LYS A 135 9.62 6.80 16.77
N LYS A 136 9.89 6.64 18.04
CA LYS A 136 11.20 6.84 18.64
C LYS A 136 11.86 5.49 18.87
N ILE A 137 13.08 5.34 18.42
CA ILE A 137 13.85 4.11 18.46
C ILE A 137 15.20 4.42 19.06
N TYR A 138 15.70 3.52 19.89
CA TYR A 138 16.99 3.68 20.53
C TYR A 138 18.03 2.75 19.93
N CYS A 139 19.24 3.24 19.72
CA CYS A 139 20.35 2.50 19.11
C CYS A 139 21.60 2.60 19.99
N SER A 140 22.05 1.47 20.48
CA SER A 140 23.29 1.39 21.31
C SER A 140 24.57 1.58 20.50
N LYS A 141 24.54 1.41 19.17
CA LYS A 141 25.69 1.65 18.28
C LYS A 141 25.87 3.12 17.89
N LEU A 142 24.92 3.99 18.22
CA LEU A 142 25.05 5.45 18.04
C LEU A 142 25.50 6.10 19.34
N SER A 143 26.35 7.13 19.23
CA SER A 143 26.82 7.89 20.39
C SER A 143 25.66 8.66 21.03
N LYS A 144 25.75 8.87 22.34
CA LYS A 144 24.80 9.70 23.10
C LYS A 144 24.68 11.06 22.45
N ASN A 145 23.46 11.55 22.27
CA ASN A 145 23.09 12.79 21.58
C ASN A 145 23.14 12.73 20.04
N GLU A 146 23.51 11.61 19.43
CA GLU A 146 23.29 11.44 18.01
C GLU A 146 21.83 11.13 17.75
N ILE A 147 21.24 11.90 16.83
CA ILE A 147 19.86 11.75 16.40
C ILE A 147 19.86 11.60 14.87
N ILE A 148 19.07 10.66 14.38
CA ILE A 148 18.82 10.48 12.95
C ILE A 148 17.32 10.45 12.73
N ASN A 149 16.82 11.37 11.92
CA ASN A 149 15.41 11.49 11.59
C ASN A 149 15.15 11.00 10.16
N ILE A 150 14.25 10.05 10.02
CA ILE A 150 13.91 9.40 8.76
C ILE A 150 12.43 9.64 8.47
N ILE A 151 12.11 10.05 7.24
CA ILE A 151 10.76 9.96 6.71
C ILE A 151 10.64 8.67 5.90
N HIS A 152 9.64 7.86 6.23
CA HIS A 152 9.34 6.61 5.53
C HIS A 152 8.02 6.72 4.77
N LEU A 153 8.12 6.60 3.47
CA LEU A 153 7.04 6.52 2.50
C LEU A 153 7.03 5.12 1.89
N THR A 154 5.87 4.61 1.52
CA THR A 154 5.71 3.36 0.80
C THR A 154 4.35 3.30 0.13
N ASP A 155 4.19 2.45 -0.87
CA ASP A 155 2.90 2.18 -1.48
C ASP A 155 2.18 3.47 -1.91
N LEU A 156 2.88 4.33 -2.65
CA LEU A 156 2.30 5.57 -3.16
C LEU A 156 1.29 5.31 -4.27
N HIS A 157 1.48 4.23 -5.05
CA HIS A 157 0.63 3.82 -6.14
C HIS A 157 0.30 4.95 -7.11
N LEU A 158 1.35 5.68 -7.56
CA LEU A 158 1.18 6.76 -8.52
C LEU A 158 0.54 6.22 -9.79
N GLY A 159 -0.58 6.82 -10.17
CA GLY A 159 -1.40 6.29 -11.23
C GLY A 159 -2.67 7.10 -11.46
N ALA A 160 -3.76 6.41 -11.79
CA ALA A 160 -5.03 7.05 -12.11
C ALA A 160 -5.67 7.78 -10.92
N CYS A 161 -5.49 7.27 -9.70
CA CYS A 161 -6.05 7.86 -8.47
C CYS A 161 -5.11 8.84 -7.77
N TYR A 162 -3.79 8.66 -7.94
CA TYR A 162 -2.74 9.43 -7.27
C TYR A 162 -1.76 9.95 -8.33
N ASP A 163 -2.03 11.12 -8.82
CA ASP A 163 -1.26 11.78 -9.90
C ASP A 163 -0.29 12.85 -9.37
N GLU A 164 0.21 13.69 -10.24
CA GLU A 164 1.13 14.78 -9.93
C GLU A 164 0.61 15.74 -8.86
N ASN A 165 -0.72 15.95 -8.79
CA ASN A 165 -1.31 16.83 -7.78
C ASN A 165 -1.28 16.19 -6.40
N TYR A 166 -1.46 14.86 -6.35
CA TYR A 166 -1.29 14.10 -5.11
C TYR A 166 0.14 14.21 -4.59
N VAL A 167 1.16 14.04 -5.44
CA VAL A 167 2.55 14.15 -5.03
C VAL A 167 2.90 15.56 -4.57
N LYS A 168 2.41 16.60 -5.26
CA LYS A 168 2.55 17.99 -4.82
C LYS A 168 1.99 18.20 -3.40
N MET A 169 0.76 17.78 -3.18
CA MET A 169 0.11 17.86 -1.85
C MET A 169 0.89 17.08 -0.79
N LEU A 170 1.39 15.88 -1.12
CA LEU A 170 2.18 15.05 -0.22
C LEU A 170 3.49 15.73 0.17
N VAL A 171 4.23 16.23 -0.81
CA VAL A 171 5.51 16.94 -0.58
C VAL A 171 5.29 18.23 0.21
N GLU A 172 4.29 19.05 -0.13
CA GLU A 172 3.92 20.23 0.65
C GLU A 172 3.61 19.88 2.11
N LYS A 173 2.87 18.80 2.34
CA LYS A 173 2.55 18.30 3.67
C LYS A 173 3.81 17.90 4.45
N ILE A 174 4.77 17.24 3.82
CA ILE A 174 6.06 16.89 4.42
C ILE A 174 6.87 18.15 4.76
N LEU A 175 6.98 19.10 3.83
CA LEU A 175 7.74 20.34 4.03
C LEU A 175 7.13 21.20 5.14
N ASN A 176 5.81 21.31 5.19
CA ASN A 176 5.10 22.02 6.27
C ASN A 176 5.34 21.35 7.62
N TYR A 177 5.28 20.02 7.68
CA TYR A 177 5.57 19.26 8.89
C TYR A 177 7.01 19.50 9.38
N ILE A 178 8.01 19.43 8.50
CA ILE A 178 9.42 19.71 8.84
C ILE A 178 9.57 21.11 9.43
N LYS A 179 8.93 22.10 8.80
CA LYS A 179 8.93 23.50 9.26
C LYS A 179 8.25 23.68 10.61
N GLU A 180 7.04 23.14 10.79
CA GLU A 180 6.26 23.26 12.02
C GLU A 180 6.95 22.60 13.21
N LYS A 181 7.57 21.45 13.00
CA LYS A 181 8.29 20.72 14.06
C LYS A 181 9.71 21.20 14.26
N SER A 182 10.23 22.06 13.38
CA SER A 182 11.62 22.53 13.39
C SER A 182 12.62 21.38 13.47
N ILE A 183 12.36 20.29 12.72
CA ILE A 183 13.22 19.10 12.69
C ILE A 183 14.03 19.07 11.39
N GLU A 184 15.27 18.60 11.49
CA GLU A 184 16.08 18.27 10.33
C GLU A 184 15.84 16.78 9.98
N ILE A 185 15.53 16.49 8.71
CA ILE A 185 15.40 15.15 8.20
C ILE A 185 16.69 14.74 7.54
N ASP A 186 17.29 13.66 8.01
CA ASP A 186 18.55 13.13 7.48
C ASP A 186 18.35 12.53 6.08
N PHE A 187 17.34 11.71 5.91
CA PHE A 187 16.96 11.14 4.62
C PHE A 187 15.50 10.69 4.60
N VAL A 188 14.99 10.52 3.40
CA VAL A 188 13.68 9.94 3.12
C VAL A 188 13.90 8.56 2.53
N VAL A 189 13.05 7.59 2.84
CA VAL A 189 13.03 6.28 2.20
C VAL A 189 11.68 6.00 1.56
N ILE A 190 11.68 5.37 0.39
CA ILE A 190 10.49 4.86 -0.30
C ILE A 190 10.66 3.36 -0.47
N THR A 191 9.87 2.57 0.27
CA THR A 191 10.00 1.10 0.27
C THR A 191 9.01 0.43 -0.68
N GLY A 192 9.09 0.79 -1.96
CA GLY A 192 8.40 0.12 -3.05
C GLY A 192 6.99 0.60 -3.33
N ASP A 193 6.42 0.06 -4.41
CA ASP A 193 5.10 0.38 -4.95
C ASP A 193 4.92 1.91 -5.12
N LEU A 194 5.93 2.55 -5.71
CA LEU A 194 5.88 3.96 -6.09
C LEU A 194 4.82 4.17 -7.18
N ILE A 195 4.72 3.23 -8.12
CA ILE A 195 3.75 3.24 -9.22
C ILE A 195 2.65 2.18 -9.02
N ASP A 196 1.46 2.46 -9.54
CA ASP A 196 0.33 1.51 -9.53
C ASP A 196 0.34 0.58 -10.77
N GLY A 197 0.96 1.02 -11.86
CA GLY A 197 1.03 0.29 -13.11
C GLY A 197 -0.25 0.35 -13.97
N ASN A 198 -1.25 1.14 -13.59
CA ASN A 198 -2.49 1.34 -14.35
C ASN A 198 -2.40 2.45 -15.40
N ILE A 199 -1.52 3.43 -15.20
CA ILE A 199 -1.09 4.42 -16.21
C ILE A 199 0.44 4.55 -16.20
N ARG A 200 1.00 5.16 -17.25
CA ARG A 200 2.44 5.43 -17.32
C ARG A 200 2.87 6.44 -16.27
N LEU A 201 4.01 6.19 -15.64
CA LEU A 201 4.69 7.19 -14.84
C LEU A 201 5.12 8.36 -15.74
N THR A 202 5.03 9.57 -15.23
CA THR A 202 5.50 10.77 -15.95
C THR A 202 6.50 11.53 -15.10
N LYS A 203 7.32 12.38 -15.76
CA LYS A 203 8.29 13.22 -15.07
C LYS A 203 7.61 14.16 -14.07
N GLU A 204 6.44 14.69 -14.44
CA GLU A 204 5.68 15.64 -13.63
C GLU A 204 5.21 15.01 -12.31
N MET A 205 4.99 13.69 -12.28
CA MET A 205 4.66 12.97 -11.04
C MET A 205 5.85 12.88 -10.09
N LEU A 206 7.08 12.85 -10.60
CA LEU A 206 8.29 12.74 -9.78
C LEU A 206 8.90 14.09 -9.42
N GLU A 207 8.68 15.13 -10.23
CA GLU A 207 9.29 16.44 -10.07
C GLU A 207 9.09 17.07 -8.68
N PRO A 208 7.91 16.94 -8.00
CA PRO A 208 7.74 17.53 -6.67
C PRO A 208 8.72 16.99 -5.62
N PHE A 209 9.21 15.76 -5.74
CA PHE A 209 10.19 15.20 -4.80
C PHE A 209 11.51 16.01 -4.77
N ASN A 210 11.84 16.72 -5.84
CA ASN A 210 13.04 17.56 -5.91
C ASN A 210 13.00 18.77 -4.95
N GLN A 211 11.84 19.09 -4.35
CA GLN A 211 11.71 20.13 -3.34
C GLN A 211 12.18 19.67 -1.94
N ILE A 212 12.26 18.34 -1.72
CA ILE A 212 12.79 17.77 -0.49
C ILE A 212 14.30 17.84 -0.54
N LYS A 213 14.94 18.55 0.39
CA LYS A 213 16.40 18.76 0.38
C LYS A 213 17.20 17.52 0.77
N SER A 214 16.61 16.66 1.61
CA SER A 214 17.25 15.43 2.06
C SER A 214 17.26 14.38 0.95
N PRO A 215 18.29 13.52 0.87
CA PRO A 215 18.33 12.46 -0.13
C PRO A 215 17.15 11.50 0.05
N ILE A 216 16.62 10.99 -1.06
CA ILE A 216 15.53 10.01 -1.06
C ILE A 216 16.07 8.69 -1.59
N TYR A 217 16.08 7.65 -0.76
CA TYR A 217 16.48 6.29 -1.13
C TYR A 217 15.25 5.45 -1.45
N TYR A 218 15.25 4.83 -2.60
CA TYR A 218 14.13 4.07 -3.13
C TYR A 218 14.53 2.61 -3.40
N VAL A 219 13.65 1.68 -3.05
CA VAL A 219 13.69 0.28 -3.49
C VAL A 219 12.38 -0.05 -4.22
N ALA A 220 12.45 -0.93 -5.21
CA ALA A 220 11.28 -1.33 -5.98
C ALA A 220 10.38 -2.29 -5.20
N GLY A 221 9.05 -2.16 -5.40
CA GLY A 221 8.03 -3.10 -4.94
C GLY A 221 7.57 -4.02 -6.08
N ASN A 222 6.45 -4.72 -5.87
CA ASN A 222 5.94 -5.65 -6.89
C ASN A 222 5.18 -4.94 -8.01
N HIS A 223 4.65 -3.75 -7.80
CA HIS A 223 3.95 -2.98 -8.83
C HIS A 223 4.88 -2.45 -9.91
N GLU A 224 6.14 -2.19 -9.60
CA GLU A 224 7.16 -1.81 -10.57
C GLU A 224 7.38 -2.88 -11.64
N ASP A 225 7.11 -4.14 -11.33
CA ASP A 225 7.25 -5.25 -12.29
C ASP A 225 6.02 -5.44 -13.20
N TYR A 226 4.89 -4.74 -12.97
CA TYR A 226 3.64 -5.03 -13.68
C TYR A 226 3.60 -4.46 -15.09
N THR A 227 3.93 -3.18 -15.27
CA THR A 227 3.84 -2.50 -16.57
C THR A 227 4.85 -1.37 -16.69
N TRP A 228 5.32 -1.14 -17.91
CA TRP A 228 6.26 -0.05 -18.25
C TRP A 228 7.50 0.02 -17.35
N LYS A 229 7.98 -1.13 -16.89
CA LYS A 229 9.09 -1.26 -15.93
C LYS A 229 10.31 -0.43 -16.32
N ASP A 230 10.82 -0.66 -17.54
CA ASP A 230 12.05 0.02 -18.01
C ASP A 230 11.87 1.54 -18.11
N GLU A 231 10.70 1.98 -18.59
CA GLU A 231 10.35 3.40 -18.70
C GLU A 231 10.23 4.05 -17.31
N ALA A 232 9.59 3.35 -16.36
CA ALA A 232 9.45 3.84 -14.99
C ALA A 232 10.81 3.94 -14.29
N PHE A 233 11.65 2.92 -14.37
CA PHE A 233 12.99 2.98 -13.79
C PHE A 233 13.85 4.05 -14.44
N TYR A 234 13.77 4.22 -15.76
CA TYR A 234 14.47 5.31 -16.44
C TYR A 234 14.09 6.68 -15.86
N LEU A 235 12.79 6.95 -15.64
CA LEU A 235 12.33 8.21 -15.06
C LEU A 235 12.76 8.36 -13.58
N ILE A 236 12.69 7.31 -12.79
CA ILE A 236 13.09 7.32 -11.38
C ILE A 236 14.59 7.61 -11.26
N GLU A 237 15.42 6.92 -12.03
CA GLU A 237 16.88 7.05 -12.01
C GLU A 237 17.40 8.37 -12.58
N ASN A 238 16.61 9.03 -13.42
CA ASN A 238 16.93 10.36 -13.95
C ASN A 238 16.26 11.49 -13.14
N ASN A 239 15.56 11.18 -12.04
CA ASN A 239 15.13 12.19 -11.09
C ASN A 239 16.30 12.59 -10.20
N SER A 240 16.54 13.89 -10.05
CA SER A 240 17.75 14.40 -9.38
C SER A 240 17.83 14.08 -7.89
N ASN A 241 16.72 13.78 -7.22
CA ASN A 241 16.69 13.55 -5.77
C ASN A 241 16.34 12.12 -5.37
N LEU A 242 15.91 11.28 -6.32
CA LEU A 242 15.59 9.87 -6.07
C LEU A 242 16.82 9.01 -6.37
N THR A 243 17.30 8.25 -5.39
CA THR A 243 18.36 7.26 -5.55
C THR A 243 17.77 5.86 -5.51
N HIS A 244 17.67 5.21 -6.67
CA HIS A 244 17.29 3.81 -6.75
C HIS A 244 18.43 2.92 -6.22
N MET A 245 18.19 2.17 -5.16
CA MET A 245 19.22 1.40 -4.46
C MET A 245 19.74 0.21 -5.27
N LYS A 246 18.92 -0.44 -6.06
CA LYS A 246 19.32 -1.55 -6.97
C LYS A 246 20.16 -2.64 -6.30
N ASN A 247 19.70 -3.16 -5.19
CA ASN A 247 20.45 -4.13 -4.39
C ASN A 247 21.83 -3.60 -4.00
N ASN A 248 21.87 -2.50 -3.28
CA ASN A 248 23.10 -1.83 -2.89
C ASN A 248 23.09 -1.39 -1.43
N VAL A 249 24.25 -0.97 -0.95
CA VAL A 249 24.48 -0.45 0.41
C VAL A 249 25.08 0.95 0.31
N ILE A 250 24.53 1.86 1.12
CA ILE A 250 25.07 3.22 1.30
C ILE A 250 25.36 3.41 2.78
N THR A 251 26.59 3.82 3.10
CA THR A 251 26.94 4.24 4.47
C THR A 251 26.68 5.75 4.60
N TYR A 252 25.63 6.10 5.32
CA TYR A 252 25.21 7.50 5.51
C TYR A 252 26.01 8.16 6.65
N LYS A 253 26.70 9.27 6.33
CA LYS A 253 27.50 10.10 7.26
C LYS A 253 28.48 9.28 8.15
N ASN A 254 28.93 8.10 7.74
CA ASN A 254 29.70 7.16 8.57
C ASN A 254 29.03 6.81 9.92
N LYS A 255 27.72 6.66 9.93
CA LYS A 255 26.92 6.39 11.13
C LYS A 255 25.94 5.25 10.97
N ILE A 256 25.37 5.08 9.80
CA ILE A 256 24.33 4.08 9.50
C ILE A 256 24.58 3.49 8.12
N ASN A 257 24.45 2.17 8.01
CA ASN A 257 24.36 1.48 6.74
C ASN A 257 22.89 1.39 6.30
N ILE A 258 22.58 1.85 5.10
CA ILE A 258 21.28 1.74 4.45
C ILE A 258 21.42 0.67 3.38
N ILE A 259 20.71 -0.45 3.55
CA ILE A 259 20.74 -1.62 2.68
C ILE A 259 19.41 -1.65 1.92
N GLY A 260 19.44 -1.45 0.61
CA GLY A 260 18.25 -1.50 -0.23
C GLY A 260 18.25 -2.73 -1.12
N VAL A 261 17.19 -3.53 -1.03
CA VAL A 261 16.97 -4.70 -1.90
C VAL A 261 15.64 -4.54 -2.63
N ASP A 262 15.69 -4.64 -3.96
CA ASP A 262 14.48 -4.61 -4.78
C ASP A 262 13.66 -5.88 -4.62
N TYR A 263 12.34 -5.73 -4.72
CA TYR A 263 11.43 -6.86 -4.70
C TYR A 263 11.71 -7.79 -5.87
N HIS A 264 11.63 -9.08 -5.59
CA HIS A 264 11.61 -10.12 -6.60
C HIS A 264 10.49 -11.11 -6.27
N PHE A 265 9.79 -11.57 -7.29
CA PHE A 265 8.68 -12.51 -7.12
C PHE A 265 9.10 -13.80 -6.41
N ASP A 266 10.29 -14.31 -6.73
CA ASP A 266 10.95 -15.35 -5.95
C ASP A 266 11.72 -14.70 -4.78
N SER A 267 11.15 -14.76 -3.59
CA SER A 267 11.73 -14.19 -2.38
C SER A 267 13.12 -14.74 -2.03
N SER A 268 13.48 -15.94 -2.53
CA SER A 268 14.81 -16.51 -2.31
C SER A 268 15.91 -15.68 -2.97
N ILE A 269 15.61 -15.03 -4.10
CA ILE A 269 16.53 -14.13 -4.80
C ILE A 269 16.77 -12.88 -3.94
N SER A 270 15.72 -12.26 -3.40
CA SER A 270 15.84 -11.11 -2.51
C SER A 270 16.63 -11.45 -1.24
N PHE A 271 16.41 -12.64 -0.68
CA PHE A 271 17.20 -13.13 0.47
C PHE A 271 18.69 -13.34 0.14
N ASN A 272 18.98 -13.88 -1.03
CA ASN A 272 20.37 -14.09 -1.47
C ASN A 272 21.07 -12.76 -1.72
N ASN A 273 20.38 -11.78 -2.32
CA ASN A 273 20.89 -10.42 -2.49
C ASN A 273 21.19 -9.77 -1.13
N LEU A 274 20.26 -9.86 -0.18
CA LEU A 274 20.50 -9.35 1.19
C LEU A 274 21.74 -9.99 1.83
N LYS A 275 21.85 -11.31 1.80
CA LYS A 275 23.02 -12.02 2.38
C LYS A 275 24.33 -11.58 1.75
N HIS A 276 24.36 -11.50 0.43
CA HIS A 276 25.55 -11.06 -0.31
C HIS A 276 25.96 -9.63 0.08
N LEU A 277 25.00 -8.71 0.20
CA LEU A 277 25.25 -7.34 0.63
C LEU A 277 25.80 -7.29 2.07
N LEU A 278 25.26 -8.11 2.97
CA LEU A 278 25.69 -8.17 4.36
C LEU A 278 27.14 -8.70 4.52
N GLU A 279 27.60 -9.59 3.65
CA GLU A 279 28.97 -10.09 3.63
C GLU A 279 30.01 -8.99 3.35
N GLY A 280 29.63 -7.95 2.62
CA GLY A 280 30.47 -6.80 2.24
C GLY A 280 30.51 -5.66 3.25
N ILE A 281 29.71 -5.72 4.34
CA ILE A 281 29.53 -4.59 5.27
C ILE A 281 30.36 -4.79 6.54
N THR A 282 30.99 -3.70 6.99
CA THR A 282 31.59 -3.65 8.33
C THR A 282 30.49 -3.50 9.38
N ASN A 283 30.53 -4.31 10.43
CA ASN A 283 29.52 -4.31 11.51
C ASN A 283 29.63 -3.13 12.49
N ASN A 284 30.40 -2.08 12.13
CA ASN A 284 30.64 -0.93 13.01
C ASN A 284 29.40 -0.01 13.14
N TYR A 285 28.50 -0.05 12.18
CA TYR A 285 27.30 0.80 12.13
C TYR A 285 26.03 -0.02 12.22
N PRO A 286 24.91 0.55 12.74
CA PRO A 286 23.61 -0.10 12.67
C PRO A 286 23.15 -0.23 11.22
N ASN A 287 22.57 -1.38 10.87
CA ASN A 287 22.09 -1.69 9.54
C ASN A 287 20.59 -1.40 9.44
N ILE A 288 20.17 -0.49 8.55
CA ILE A 288 18.78 -0.26 8.17
C ILE A 288 18.51 -1.02 6.87
N PHE A 289 17.56 -1.93 6.90
CA PHE A 289 17.16 -2.72 5.74
C PHE A 289 15.87 -2.15 5.13
N LEU A 290 15.91 -1.83 3.85
CA LEU A 290 14.80 -1.36 3.04
C LEU A 290 14.37 -2.49 2.11
N TYR A 291 13.14 -2.93 2.26
CA TYR A 291 12.54 -3.93 1.37
C TYR A 291 11.02 -3.76 1.37
N HIS A 292 10.37 -4.00 0.24
CA HIS A 292 8.96 -3.71 0.09
C HIS A 292 8.06 -4.57 0.98
N THR A 293 8.16 -5.90 0.89
CA THR A 293 7.31 -6.81 1.66
C THR A 293 7.93 -7.15 3.03
N PRO A 294 7.13 -7.54 4.05
CA PRO A 294 7.66 -7.98 5.34
C PRO A 294 8.31 -9.37 5.25
N LEU A 295 9.46 -9.42 4.58
CA LEU A 295 10.21 -10.63 4.24
C LEU A 295 10.77 -11.37 5.45
N ILE A 296 11.21 -10.62 6.48
CA ILE A 296 11.90 -11.16 7.65
C ILE A 296 11.02 -10.92 8.87
N ARG A 297 10.82 -11.96 9.70
CA ARG A 297 10.14 -11.80 10.99
C ARG A 297 11.02 -10.99 11.93
N VAL A 298 10.41 -10.18 12.80
CA VAL A 298 11.16 -9.33 13.73
C VAL A 298 12.14 -10.12 14.62
N ASP A 299 11.77 -11.32 15.05
CA ASP A 299 12.62 -12.20 15.86
C ASP A 299 13.82 -12.79 15.10
N GLU A 300 13.82 -12.69 13.77
CA GLU A 300 14.88 -13.20 12.90
C GLU A 300 15.87 -12.11 12.45
N LEU A 301 15.58 -10.82 12.72
CA LEU A 301 16.42 -9.70 12.28
C LEU A 301 17.86 -9.81 12.82
N ARG A 302 18.01 -10.34 14.03
CA ARG A 302 19.31 -10.60 14.64
C ARG A 302 20.21 -11.50 13.78
N LYS A 303 19.65 -12.53 13.15
CA LYS A 303 20.41 -13.47 12.29
C LYS A 303 21.11 -12.77 11.13
N TYR A 304 20.56 -11.61 10.72
CA TYR A 304 21.06 -10.79 9.62
C TYR A 304 21.72 -9.51 10.10
N ASN A 305 21.93 -9.34 11.41
CA ASN A 305 22.49 -8.11 12.01
C ASN A 305 21.74 -6.83 11.52
N ILE A 306 20.41 -6.91 11.38
CA ILE A 306 19.55 -5.80 10.99
C ILE A 306 19.05 -5.10 12.25
N PHE A 307 19.40 -3.83 12.42
CA PHE A 307 18.91 -2.98 13.49
C PHE A 307 17.47 -2.54 13.25
N LEU A 308 17.17 -2.07 12.04
CA LEU A 308 15.84 -1.58 11.67
C LEU A 308 15.46 -2.10 10.28
N PHE A 309 14.31 -2.75 10.20
CA PHE A 309 13.70 -3.17 8.95
C PHE A 309 12.52 -2.25 8.61
N LEU A 310 12.54 -1.63 7.43
CA LEU A 310 11.48 -0.77 6.90
C LEU A 310 10.79 -1.43 5.72
N CYS A 311 9.47 -1.59 5.81
CA CYS A 311 8.66 -2.25 4.78
C CYS A 311 7.27 -1.65 4.66
N GLY A 312 6.53 -2.06 3.61
CA GLY A 312 5.15 -1.68 3.31
C GLY A 312 4.31 -2.86 2.85
N HIS A 313 3.70 -2.78 1.65
CA HIS A 313 2.97 -3.82 0.93
C HIS A 313 1.61 -4.23 1.52
N ILE A 314 1.49 -4.33 2.84
CA ILE A 314 0.30 -4.88 3.53
C ILE A 314 -0.85 -3.86 3.58
N HIS A 315 -0.56 -2.56 3.41
CA HIS A 315 -1.52 -1.46 3.54
C HIS A 315 -2.31 -1.44 4.87
N GLY A 316 -1.83 -2.15 5.91
CA GLY A 316 -2.59 -2.36 7.14
C GLY A 316 -3.94 -3.02 6.89
N GLY A 317 -4.05 -3.85 5.81
CA GLY A 317 -5.27 -4.51 5.36
C GLY A 317 -6.27 -3.61 4.64
N GLN A 318 -5.99 -2.32 4.50
CA GLN A 318 -6.71 -1.29 3.74
C GLN A 318 -8.22 -1.20 4.01
N MET A 319 -8.97 -2.29 3.86
CA MET A 319 -10.42 -2.32 3.92
C MET A 319 -10.93 -3.33 4.95
N PHE A 320 -12.04 -2.98 5.63
CA PHE A 320 -12.79 -3.97 6.43
C PHE A 320 -13.28 -5.14 5.54
N PRO A 321 -13.18 -6.41 6.00
CA PRO A 321 -12.73 -6.84 7.32
C PRO A 321 -11.22 -7.12 7.44
N PHE A 322 -10.44 -6.95 6.36
CA PHE A 322 -9.02 -7.32 6.32
C PHE A 322 -8.18 -6.55 7.35
N THR A 323 -8.54 -5.28 7.63
CA THR A 323 -7.91 -4.49 8.70
C THR A 323 -8.04 -5.16 10.07
N LEU A 324 -9.21 -5.71 10.41
CA LEU A 324 -9.42 -6.40 11.68
C LEU A 324 -8.76 -7.78 11.70
N ILE A 325 -8.91 -8.54 10.62
CA ILE A 325 -8.29 -9.88 10.49
C ILE A 325 -6.77 -9.76 10.62
N GLY A 326 -6.16 -8.82 9.90
CA GLY A 326 -4.72 -8.58 9.95
C GLY A 326 -4.24 -8.21 11.35
N ARG A 327 -4.94 -7.32 12.06
CA ARG A 327 -4.61 -6.98 13.44
C ARG A 327 -4.72 -8.16 14.40
N CYS A 328 -5.72 -9.01 14.23
CA CYS A 328 -5.83 -10.24 15.04
C CYS A 328 -4.67 -11.21 14.80
N LEU A 329 -4.12 -11.22 13.58
CA LEU A 329 -3.01 -12.08 13.19
C LEU A 329 -1.63 -11.43 13.37
N SER A 330 -1.55 -10.13 13.67
CA SER A 330 -0.31 -9.34 13.75
C SER A 330 0.72 -9.85 14.78
N LYS A 331 0.30 -10.68 15.74
CA LYS A 331 1.22 -11.38 16.65
C LYS A 331 2.12 -12.40 15.94
N LYS A 332 1.76 -12.83 14.73
CA LYS A 332 2.47 -13.88 13.97
C LYS A 332 3.33 -13.32 12.83
N PHE A 333 3.05 -12.11 12.36
CA PHE A 333 3.76 -11.46 11.26
C PHE A 333 3.68 -9.94 11.40
N ILE A 334 4.60 -9.23 10.74
CA ILE A 334 4.63 -7.77 10.69
C ILE A 334 3.45 -7.30 9.83
N PHE A 335 2.55 -6.48 10.40
CA PHE A 335 1.34 -6.05 9.73
C PHE A 335 1.27 -4.53 9.57
N GLU A 336 1.36 -3.78 10.68
CA GLU A 336 1.41 -2.31 10.70
C GLU A 336 2.11 -1.79 11.94
N GLY A 337 2.82 -0.68 11.83
CA GLY A 337 3.47 0.00 12.95
C GLY A 337 4.84 -0.58 13.34
N LEU A 338 5.28 -0.24 14.53
CA LEU A 338 6.60 -0.58 15.05
C LEU A 338 6.55 -1.88 15.87
N TYR A 339 7.44 -2.79 15.54
CA TYR A 339 7.70 -4.04 16.26
C TYR A 339 9.11 -4.02 16.79
N GLN A 340 9.29 -4.58 17.99
CA GLN A 340 10.59 -4.80 18.58
C GLN A 340 10.77 -6.29 18.84
N SER A 341 11.96 -6.84 18.59
CA SER A 341 12.27 -8.22 18.93
C SER A 341 12.21 -8.42 20.45
N ASN A 342 11.65 -9.55 20.87
CA ASN A 342 11.63 -9.95 22.30
C ASN A 342 12.97 -10.55 22.75
N GLU A 343 13.79 -11.01 21.81
CA GLU A 343 15.13 -11.53 22.05
C GLU A 343 16.13 -10.39 22.07
N ILE A 344 16.19 -9.65 23.18
CA ILE A 344 17.11 -8.53 23.38
C ILE A 344 18.25 -9.00 24.26
N GLU A 345 19.44 -9.14 23.68
CA GLU A 345 20.67 -9.10 24.49
C GLU A 345 21.05 -7.65 24.78
N PRO A 346 21.68 -7.37 25.93
CA PRO A 346 22.11 -6.00 26.24
C PRO A 346 23.00 -5.44 25.12
N GLY A 347 22.54 -4.36 24.48
CA GLY A 347 23.28 -3.70 23.41
C GLY A 347 22.89 -4.13 21.99
N GLU A 348 21.93 -5.03 21.80
CA GLU A 348 21.46 -5.49 20.49
C GLU A 348 19.94 -5.23 20.34
N GLU A 349 19.58 -4.05 19.84
CA GLU A 349 18.20 -3.74 19.54
C GLU A 349 17.87 -4.08 18.07
N HIS A 350 16.69 -4.70 17.85
CA HIS A 350 16.17 -5.05 16.53
C HIS A 350 14.73 -4.60 16.41
N TYR A 351 14.45 -3.80 15.38
CA TYR A 351 13.13 -3.25 15.12
C TYR A 351 12.66 -3.53 13.70
N ALA A 352 11.35 -3.62 13.52
CA ALA A 352 10.74 -3.58 12.22
C ALA A 352 9.61 -2.54 12.23
N TYR A 353 9.54 -1.73 11.20
CA TYR A 353 8.44 -0.79 11.02
C TYR A 353 7.77 -1.03 9.66
N CYS A 354 6.51 -1.42 9.71
CA CYS A 354 5.66 -1.56 8.54
C CYS A 354 4.73 -0.35 8.45
N CYS A 355 4.96 0.48 7.45
CA CYS A 355 4.09 1.60 7.15
C CYS A 355 2.79 1.09 6.51
N SER A 356 1.65 1.68 6.85
CA SER A 356 0.36 1.26 6.30
C SER A 356 0.09 1.75 4.87
N GLY A 357 1.11 2.31 4.22
CA GLY A 357 1.02 2.89 2.89
C GLY A 357 0.62 4.36 2.90
N THR A 358 1.31 5.16 2.09
CA THR A 358 1.03 6.59 1.90
C THR A 358 -0.09 6.80 0.88
N GLY A 359 -0.10 6.02 -0.21
CA GLY A 359 -1.19 5.89 -1.16
C GLY A 359 -2.07 4.67 -0.90
N THR A 360 -2.83 4.22 -1.88
CA THR A 360 -3.80 3.13 -1.76
C THR A 360 -3.88 2.35 -3.06
N GLN A 361 -3.85 1.04 -2.99
CA GLN A 361 -3.97 0.17 -4.14
C GLN A 361 -5.44 -0.08 -4.52
N GLY A 362 -5.75 -0.07 -5.81
CA GLY A 362 -7.06 -0.43 -6.36
C GLY A 362 -8.20 0.49 -5.88
N PRO A 363 -9.14 0.01 -5.05
CA PRO A 363 -10.20 0.85 -4.53
C PRO A 363 -9.68 1.99 -3.66
N CYS A 364 -9.93 3.26 -4.05
CA CYS A 364 -9.45 4.46 -3.33
C CYS A 364 -10.25 4.67 -2.04
N THR A 365 -10.19 3.70 -1.13
CA THR A 365 -10.89 3.70 0.16
C THR A 365 -10.10 2.98 1.23
N ARG A 366 -10.12 3.55 2.45
CA ARG A 366 -9.50 2.95 3.63
C ARG A 366 -10.46 2.95 4.81
N THR A 367 -10.69 1.80 5.43
CA THR A 367 -11.56 1.70 6.62
C THR A 367 -10.80 1.12 7.79
N PHE A 368 -10.90 1.82 8.95
CA PHE A 368 -10.23 1.51 10.22
C PHE A 368 -8.70 1.53 10.17
N ILE A 369 -8.14 2.00 9.06
CA ILE A 369 -6.71 2.29 8.85
C ILE A 369 -6.59 3.58 8.05
N THR A 370 -5.68 4.45 8.40
CA THR A 370 -5.45 5.73 7.73
C THR A 370 -4.12 5.66 6.98
N PRO A 371 -4.01 6.22 5.77
CA PRO A 371 -2.71 6.37 5.11
C PRO A 371 -1.75 7.12 6.01
N ASN A 372 -0.49 6.70 6.03
CA ASN A 372 0.48 7.33 6.92
C ASN A 372 1.83 7.59 6.26
N ILE A 373 2.55 8.54 6.87
CA ILE A 373 3.96 8.84 6.65
C ILE A 373 4.66 8.47 7.94
N GLY A 374 5.56 7.49 7.88
CA GLY A 374 6.40 7.15 9.03
C GLY A 374 7.39 8.27 9.31
N VAL A 375 7.51 8.68 10.57
CA VAL A 375 8.57 9.58 11.05
C VAL A 375 9.33 8.87 12.14
N LEU A 376 10.52 8.42 11.82
CA LEU A 376 11.34 7.60 12.70
C LEU A 376 12.50 8.43 13.23
N THR A 377 12.58 8.58 14.55
CA THR A 377 13.69 9.22 15.22
C THR A 377 14.53 8.17 15.92
N ILE A 378 15.76 7.97 15.47
CA ILE A 378 16.73 7.05 16.06
C ILE A 378 17.63 7.87 16.96
N GLU A 379 17.67 7.53 18.25
CA GLU A 379 18.52 8.20 19.24
C GLU A 379 19.61 7.27 19.74
N GLY A 380 20.82 7.81 19.85
CA GLY A 380 21.95 7.12 20.48
C GLY A 380 21.70 6.93 21.99
N LYS A 381 22.05 5.74 22.49
CA LYS A 381 21.80 5.33 23.87
C LYS A 381 23.05 5.48 24.76
N ASN A 382 24.24 5.47 24.15
CA ASN A 382 25.54 5.48 24.84
C ASN A 382 26.20 6.85 24.84
#